data_3f08df9c6425149973b9b3688694dbfd
#
_entry.id   3f08df9c6425149973b9b3688694dbfd
#
_cell.length_a   1.000
_cell.length_b   1.000
_cell.length_c   1.000
_cell.angle_alpha   90.00
_cell.angle_beta   90.00
_cell.angle_gamma   90.00
#
_symmetry.space_group_name_H-M   'P 1'
#
loop_
_entity.id
_entity.type
_entity.pdbx_description
1 polymer ?
#
loop_
_entity_poly.entity_id
_entity_poly.type
_entity_poly.pdbx_seq_one_letter_code
_entity_poly.pdbx_strand_id
1 'polypeptide(L)'
;MNIKKLDIVSQGGGTVNCRSRFYSAFSGFPYLKTFHFTVGKNVLYEEIDSGAWALCYAMSMYRIDKEIQITNEPDIRLKGNLCTLSELAPHCCYMDPLYPLFSKKISVKQAVEHGIKRNSLPYYAENLRVLFKIDKDRYERPLSGMGNEIFKAMGAIGVAEDKDIFCFPWQSRERCAGYHLHFSQTADALAELGKIAVIPLGLDVPEAESEVLSESKMYVSDVRNYSEIGDCDVIVSDGKYTVCCYCYDRKISVGEKINVLCGDVSSDIIKSEKREFSAEKLSEPYAYSFSAQVADRDRSIVRVGNLFIRLLASLSLDFDNGDFIIFSSSQLSIFEDKRYF
;
A
#
# COMPACT_ATOMS: atom_id res chain seq x y z
N MET A 1 -13.67 7.64 -21.06
CA MET A 1 -13.10 9.00 -21.12
C MET A 1 -11.71 8.91 -20.52
N ASN A 2 -10.66 9.36 -21.16
CA ASN A 2 -9.29 9.24 -20.59
C ASN A 2 -8.98 10.49 -19.76
N ILE A 3 -9.13 10.42 -18.44
CA ILE A 3 -8.89 11.52 -17.51
C ILE A 3 -7.41 11.50 -17.11
N LYS A 4 -6.67 12.52 -17.52
CA LYS A 4 -5.24 12.64 -17.22
C LYS A 4 -4.90 13.65 -16.12
N LYS A 5 -5.85 14.51 -15.77
CA LYS A 5 -5.70 15.55 -14.76
C LYS A 5 -7.04 15.86 -14.12
N LEU A 6 -7.02 16.00 -12.80
CA LEU A 6 -8.17 16.37 -11.97
C LEU A 6 -7.73 17.47 -11.00
N ASP A 7 -8.31 18.65 -11.10
CA ASP A 7 -8.10 19.73 -10.15
C ASP A 7 -9.36 19.87 -9.28
N ILE A 8 -9.17 19.95 -7.98
CA ILE A 8 -10.24 20.16 -7.00
C ILE A 8 -9.87 21.40 -6.20
N VAL A 9 -10.63 22.46 -6.40
CA VAL A 9 -10.35 23.77 -5.78
C VAL A 9 -11.37 24.03 -4.68
N SER A 10 -10.92 24.03 -3.45
CA SER A 10 -11.72 24.33 -2.28
C SER A 10 -11.71 25.83 -2.03
N GLN A 11 -12.84 26.51 -2.27
CA GLN A 11 -13.01 27.91 -1.98
C GLN A 11 -13.60 28.10 -0.58
N GLY A 12 -12.76 28.49 0.37
CA GLY A 12 -13.22 28.81 1.73
C GLY A 12 -13.54 27.60 2.62
N GLY A 13 -13.18 26.41 2.17
CA GLY A 13 -13.42 25.17 2.92
C GLY A 13 -14.85 24.68 2.89
N GLY A 14 -15.00 23.39 3.06
CA GLY A 14 -16.29 22.70 3.17
C GLY A 14 -16.18 21.48 4.07
N THR A 15 -17.27 20.77 4.27
CA THR A 15 -17.29 19.51 5.02
C THR A 15 -17.95 18.42 4.21
N VAL A 16 -17.42 17.20 4.35
CA VAL A 16 -18.04 15.98 3.83
C VAL A 16 -18.59 15.21 5.02
N ASN A 17 -19.89 15.01 5.05
CA ASN A 17 -20.54 14.05 5.93
C ASN A 17 -20.72 12.76 5.13
N CYS A 18 -20.11 11.69 5.59
CA CYS A 18 -20.23 10.40 4.94
C CYS A 18 -20.19 9.29 5.97
N ARG A 19 -20.71 8.14 5.62
CA ARG A 19 -20.72 6.95 6.45
C ARG A 19 -19.78 5.93 5.83
N SER A 20 -18.53 5.89 6.28
CA SER A 20 -17.59 4.87 5.85
C SER A 20 -17.83 3.58 6.63
N ARG A 21 -17.88 2.44 5.97
CA ARG A 21 -17.97 1.13 6.63
C ARG A 21 -16.65 0.69 7.26
N PHE A 22 -15.54 1.32 6.88
CA PHE A 22 -14.22 1.05 7.47
C PHE A 22 -13.97 1.83 8.74
N TYR A 23 -14.58 2.98 8.91
CA TYR A 23 -14.41 3.86 10.05
C TYR A 23 -15.78 4.06 10.68
N SER A 24 -15.97 3.61 11.90
CA SER A 24 -17.24 3.64 12.64
C SER A 24 -17.67 5.03 13.06
N ALA A 25 -16.91 6.07 12.75
CA ALA A 25 -17.18 7.44 13.14
C ALA A 25 -17.51 8.30 11.92
N PHE A 26 -18.51 9.12 12.09
CA PHE A 26 -19.05 10.01 11.09
C PHE A 26 -19.30 11.34 11.67
N SER A 27 -18.77 12.35 11.08
CA SER A 27 -19.32 13.71 11.08
C SER A 27 -18.32 14.65 10.45
N GLY A 28 -18.80 15.57 9.61
CA GLY A 28 -18.13 16.75 9.13
C GLY A 28 -16.62 16.71 8.97
N PHE A 29 -16.12 15.94 7.99
CA PHE A 29 -14.68 16.00 7.67
C PHE A 29 -14.41 17.27 6.87
N PRO A 30 -13.65 18.21 7.43
CA PRO A 30 -13.33 19.44 6.73
C PRO A 30 -12.40 19.15 5.56
N TYR A 31 -12.59 19.82 4.42
CA TYR A 31 -11.62 19.86 3.36
C TYR A 31 -11.26 21.32 3.07
N LEU A 32 -10.04 21.68 3.35
CA LEU A 32 -9.55 23.06 3.26
C LEU A 32 -8.52 23.22 2.14
N LYS A 33 -8.08 22.10 1.55
CA LYS A 33 -6.98 22.11 0.59
C LYS A 33 -7.46 22.04 -0.85
N THR A 34 -6.70 22.65 -1.73
CA THR A 34 -6.78 22.42 -3.16
C THR A 34 -5.95 21.21 -3.53
N PHE A 35 -6.51 20.32 -4.33
CA PHE A 35 -5.84 19.11 -4.78
C PHE A 35 -5.63 19.16 -6.29
N HIS A 36 -4.44 18.74 -6.72
CA HIS A 36 -4.07 18.59 -8.11
C HIS A 36 -3.61 17.16 -8.36
N PHE A 37 -4.47 16.35 -8.94
CA PHE A 37 -4.16 14.97 -9.24
C PHE A 37 -3.81 14.81 -10.72
N THR A 38 -2.75 14.06 -10.96
CA THR A 38 -2.29 13.70 -12.31
C THR A 38 -2.24 12.19 -12.46
N VAL A 39 -2.06 11.71 -13.68
CA VAL A 39 -1.79 10.31 -13.95
C VAL A 39 -0.65 9.82 -13.06
N GLY A 40 -0.85 8.66 -12.48
CA GLY A 40 0.10 8.03 -11.58
C GLY A 40 -0.33 8.06 -10.12
N LYS A 41 0.64 7.90 -9.23
CA LYS A 41 0.44 7.87 -7.78
C LYS A 41 0.36 9.29 -7.22
N ASN A 42 -0.76 9.60 -6.56
CA ASN A 42 -0.95 10.84 -5.83
C ASN A 42 -1.12 10.46 -4.35
N VAL A 43 -0.03 10.50 -3.62
CA VAL A 43 -0.01 10.15 -2.19
C VAL A 43 -0.28 11.38 -1.36
N LEU A 44 -1.23 11.26 -0.43
CA LEU A 44 -1.60 12.32 0.51
C LEU A 44 -1.20 11.88 1.91
N TYR A 45 -0.15 12.48 2.44
CA TYR A 45 0.30 12.24 3.82
C TYR A 45 -0.51 13.13 4.75
N GLU A 46 -1.56 12.58 5.32
CA GLU A 46 -2.54 13.36 6.08
C GLU A 46 -3.20 12.53 7.17
N GLU A 47 -3.49 13.19 8.27
CA GLU A 47 -4.32 12.60 9.32
C GLU A 47 -5.75 12.35 8.84
N ILE A 48 -6.47 11.48 9.53
CA ILE A 48 -7.82 11.05 9.13
C ILE A 48 -8.80 12.22 9.06
N ASP A 49 -8.61 13.22 9.87
CA ASP A 49 -9.44 14.42 9.97
C ASP A 49 -9.11 15.51 8.95
N SER A 50 -8.11 15.33 8.12
CA SER A 50 -7.76 16.27 7.02
C SER A 50 -8.87 16.41 5.98
N GLY A 51 -9.75 15.41 5.86
CA GLY A 51 -10.85 15.38 4.93
C GLY A 51 -10.53 14.88 3.53
N ALA A 52 -9.25 14.66 3.20
CA ALA A 52 -8.85 14.19 1.87
C ALA A 52 -9.49 12.84 1.53
N TRP A 53 -9.47 11.88 2.47
CA TRP A 53 -10.09 10.58 2.26
C TRP A 53 -11.61 10.65 2.14
N ALA A 54 -12.25 11.56 2.89
CA ALA A 54 -13.69 11.75 2.83
C ALA A 54 -14.10 12.35 1.48
N LEU A 55 -13.29 13.26 0.94
CA LEU A 55 -13.48 13.79 -0.41
C LEU A 55 -13.32 12.68 -1.48
N CYS A 56 -12.30 11.82 -1.36
CA CYS A 56 -12.11 10.67 -2.24
C CYS A 56 -13.30 9.69 -2.16
N TYR A 57 -13.80 9.44 -0.95
CA TYR A 57 -15.00 8.63 -0.74
C TYR A 57 -16.21 9.29 -1.41
N ALA A 58 -16.42 10.58 -1.20
CA ALA A 58 -17.53 11.31 -1.79
C ALA A 58 -17.47 11.29 -3.33
N MET A 59 -16.31 11.57 -3.93
CA MET A 59 -16.14 11.50 -5.39
C MET A 59 -16.55 10.15 -5.98
N SER A 60 -16.22 9.06 -5.28
CA SER A 60 -16.46 7.70 -5.79
C SER A 60 -17.88 7.21 -5.49
N MET A 61 -18.43 7.61 -4.35
CA MET A 61 -19.69 7.07 -3.80
C MET A 61 -20.88 8.00 -3.99
N TYR A 62 -20.71 9.19 -4.54
CA TYR A 62 -21.74 10.24 -4.62
C TYR A 62 -23.10 9.78 -5.18
N ARG A 63 -23.08 8.89 -6.16
CA ARG A 63 -24.29 8.32 -6.75
C ARG A 63 -24.81 7.06 -6.05
N ILE A 64 -24.02 6.49 -5.16
CA ILE A 64 -24.26 5.17 -4.55
C ILE A 64 -24.72 5.33 -3.12
N ASP A 65 -24.04 6.17 -2.37
CA ASP A 65 -24.34 6.43 -0.97
C ASP A 65 -25.18 7.70 -0.83
N LYS A 66 -26.45 7.51 -0.50
CA LYS A 66 -27.42 8.61 -0.35
C LYS A 66 -27.21 9.42 0.95
N GLU A 67 -26.38 8.93 1.85
CA GLU A 67 -26.07 9.61 3.12
C GLU A 67 -24.96 10.66 2.96
N ILE A 68 -24.28 10.70 1.82
CA ILE A 68 -23.26 11.71 1.55
C ILE A 68 -23.90 13.09 1.47
N GLN A 69 -23.41 14.00 2.31
CA GLN A 69 -23.76 15.41 2.30
C GLN A 69 -22.47 16.22 2.22
N ILE A 70 -22.41 17.15 1.29
CA ILE A 70 -21.27 18.05 1.10
C ILE A 70 -21.75 19.48 1.25
N THR A 71 -21.08 20.22 2.12
CA THR A 71 -21.26 21.66 2.23
C THR A 71 -20.18 22.38 1.46
N ASN A 72 -20.53 23.44 0.73
CA ASN A 72 -19.62 24.17 -0.14
C ASN A 72 -18.91 23.25 -1.12
N GLU A 73 -19.65 22.63 -2.05
CA GLU A 73 -19.05 21.75 -3.07
C GLU A 73 -17.81 22.41 -3.69
N PRO A 74 -16.70 21.68 -3.80
CA PRO A 74 -15.49 22.23 -4.40
C PRO A 74 -15.67 22.39 -5.91
N ASP A 75 -14.99 23.36 -6.49
CA ASP A 75 -14.85 23.46 -7.93
C ASP A 75 -14.00 22.30 -8.45
N ILE A 76 -14.61 21.39 -9.16
CA ILE A 76 -13.94 20.26 -9.79
C ILE A 76 -13.70 20.56 -11.26
N ARG A 77 -12.47 20.41 -11.72
CA ARG A 77 -12.10 20.64 -13.11
C ARG A 77 -11.47 19.41 -13.74
N LEU A 78 -12.10 18.96 -14.82
CA LEU A 78 -11.57 17.94 -15.71
C LEU A 78 -11.06 18.58 -16.98
N LYS A 79 -9.77 18.48 -17.27
CA LYS A 79 -9.16 19.13 -18.46
C LYS A 79 -9.45 20.64 -18.54
N GLY A 80 -9.54 21.30 -17.38
CA GLY A 80 -9.85 22.73 -17.28
C GLY A 80 -11.34 23.10 -17.27
N ASN A 81 -12.25 22.19 -17.60
CA ASN A 81 -13.68 22.42 -17.59
C ASN A 81 -14.29 22.07 -16.22
N LEU A 82 -15.21 22.88 -15.75
CA LEU A 82 -15.98 22.58 -14.54
C LEU A 82 -16.78 21.29 -14.72
N CYS A 83 -16.82 20.50 -13.66
CA CYS A 83 -17.48 19.20 -13.58
C CYS A 83 -18.13 19.09 -12.20
N THR A 84 -19.30 18.50 -12.14
CA THR A 84 -19.98 18.20 -10.89
C THR A 84 -19.49 16.86 -10.32
N LEU A 85 -19.67 16.63 -9.01
CA LEU A 85 -19.43 15.31 -8.41
C LEU A 85 -20.25 14.20 -9.08
N SER A 86 -21.49 14.54 -9.50
CA SER A 86 -22.35 13.59 -10.20
C SER A 86 -21.79 13.17 -11.57
N GLU A 87 -21.10 14.05 -12.26
CA GLU A 87 -20.45 13.76 -13.54
C GLU A 87 -19.11 13.04 -13.35
N LEU A 88 -18.42 13.31 -12.25
CA LEU A 88 -17.14 12.68 -11.91
C LEU A 88 -17.30 11.23 -11.41
N ALA A 89 -18.28 10.98 -10.57
CA ALA A 89 -18.46 9.70 -9.88
C ALA A 89 -18.45 8.45 -10.79
N PRO A 90 -19.02 8.46 -12.01
CA PRO A 90 -18.93 7.31 -12.92
C PRO A 90 -17.50 6.93 -13.31
N HIS A 91 -16.56 7.87 -13.27
CA HIS A 91 -15.16 7.67 -13.61
C HIS A 91 -14.30 7.27 -12.42
N CYS A 92 -14.85 7.37 -11.20
CA CYS A 92 -14.17 7.02 -9.98
C CYS A 92 -14.43 5.56 -9.57
N CYS A 93 -13.46 4.99 -8.87
CA CYS A 93 -13.54 3.69 -8.22
C CYS A 93 -13.05 3.83 -6.79
N TYR A 94 -13.87 3.50 -5.81
CA TYR A 94 -13.43 3.44 -4.42
C TYR A 94 -12.87 2.05 -4.13
N MET A 95 -11.61 1.99 -3.71
CA MET A 95 -10.83 0.77 -3.53
C MET A 95 -11.15 0.09 -2.19
N ASP A 96 -12.42 -0.28 -2.04
CA ASP A 96 -13.00 -0.92 -0.86
C ASP A 96 -13.80 -2.16 -1.29
N PRO A 97 -13.56 -3.34 -0.70
CA PRO A 97 -14.29 -4.58 -1.05
C PRO A 97 -15.81 -4.46 -0.97
N LEU A 98 -16.32 -3.53 -0.18
CA LEU A 98 -17.75 -3.26 -0.04
C LEU A 98 -18.30 -2.31 -1.12
N TYR A 99 -17.45 -1.75 -1.96
CA TYR A 99 -17.89 -0.96 -3.10
C TYR A 99 -18.76 -1.84 -4.04
N PRO A 100 -19.93 -1.37 -4.47
CA PRO A 100 -20.89 -2.22 -5.19
C PRO A 100 -20.34 -2.91 -6.43
N LEU A 101 -19.33 -2.31 -7.07
CA LEU A 101 -18.63 -2.89 -8.20
C LEU A 101 -18.00 -4.24 -7.88
N PHE A 102 -17.59 -4.45 -6.63
CA PHE A 102 -16.82 -5.62 -6.16
C PHE A 102 -17.68 -6.69 -5.48
N SER A 103 -18.98 -6.43 -5.29
CA SER A 103 -19.88 -7.32 -4.52
C SER A 103 -20.30 -8.61 -5.24
N LYS A 104 -19.71 -8.93 -6.38
CA LYS A 104 -20.08 -10.08 -7.19
C LYS A 104 -19.51 -11.38 -6.64
N LYS A 105 -20.34 -12.44 -6.61
CA LYS A 105 -19.94 -13.80 -6.20
C LYS A 105 -19.25 -14.59 -7.34
N ILE A 106 -18.64 -13.91 -8.29
CA ILE A 106 -17.91 -14.52 -9.41
C ILE A 106 -16.40 -14.39 -9.16
N SER A 107 -15.61 -15.18 -9.89
CA SER A 107 -14.14 -15.05 -9.77
C SER A 107 -13.68 -13.67 -10.25
N VAL A 108 -12.49 -13.25 -9.79
CA VAL A 108 -11.86 -12.00 -10.25
C VAL A 108 -11.70 -12.01 -11.76
N LYS A 109 -11.25 -13.14 -12.33
CA LYS A 109 -11.14 -13.34 -13.77
C LYS A 109 -12.45 -13.08 -14.51
N GLN A 110 -13.54 -13.73 -14.07
CA GLN A 110 -14.86 -13.53 -14.67
C GLN A 110 -15.32 -12.06 -14.56
N ALA A 111 -15.06 -11.41 -13.43
CA ALA A 111 -15.41 -9.99 -13.26
C ALA A 111 -14.65 -9.11 -14.26
N VAL A 112 -13.36 -9.35 -14.44
CA VAL A 112 -12.51 -8.63 -15.41
C VAL A 112 -12.96 -8.91 -16.85
N GLU A 113 -13.18 -10.17 -17.24
CA GLU A 113 -13.65 -10.54 -18.58
C GLU A 113 -14.99 -9.89 -18.92
N HIS A 114 -15.93 -9.91 -17.98
CA HIS A 114 -17.24 -9.28 -18.17
C HIS A 114 -17.14 -7.76 -18.31
N GLY A 115 -16.28 -7.11 -17.51
CA GLY A 115 -16.03 -5.67 -17.59
C GLY A 115 -15.44 -5.26 -18.93
N ILE A 116 -14.38 -5.95 -19.38
CA ILE A 116 -13.71 -5.73 -20.68
C ILE A 116 -14.72 -5.86 -21.82
N LYS A 117 -15.50 -6.95 -21.82
CA LYS A 117 -16.51 -7.20 -22.85
C LYS A 117 -17.60 -6.13 -22.88
N ARG A 118 -18.12 -5.77 -21.71
CA ARG A 118 -19.19 -4.78 -21.58
C ARG A 118 -18.76 -3.40 -22.09
N ASN A 119 -17.53 -3.01 -21.78
CA ASN A 119 -16.99 -1.69 -22.11
C ASN A 119 -16.19 -1.68 -23.42
N SER A 120 -16.13 -2.82 -24.13
CA SER A 120 -15.39 -2.96 -25.40
C SER A 120 -13.94 -2.47 -25.29
N LEU A 121 -13.27 -2.80 -24.19
CA LEU A 121 -11.90 -2.34 -23.92
C LEU A 121 -10.87 -3.16 -24.70
N PRO A 122 -9.73 -2.56 -25.11
CA PRO A 122 -8.68 -3.22 -25.89
C PRO A 122 -7.73 -4.06 -25.00
N TYR A 123 -8.23 -4.64 -23.91
CA TYR A 123 -7.45 -5.46 -23.00
C TYR A 123 -7.81 -6.93 -23.10
N TYR A 124 -6.85 -7.79 -22.77
CA TYR A 124 -7.11 -9.18 -22.43
C TYR A 124 -7.05 -9.35 -20.93
N ALA A 125 -7.95 -10.15 -20.36
CA ALA A 125 -8.04 -10.36 -18.92
C ALA A 125 -6.72 -10.87 -18.31
N GLU A 126 -6.01 -11.74 -19.05
CA GLU A 126 -4.70 -12.25 -18.64
C GLU A 126 -3.62 -11.16 -18.58
N ASN A 127 -3.63 -10.20 -19.51
CA ASN A 127 -2.70 -9.07 -19.46
C ASN A 127 -2.91 -8.21 -18.22
N LEU A 128 -4.17 -8.00 -17.82
CA LEU A 128 -4.47 -7.30 -16.57
C LEU A 128 -4.04 -8.13 -15.35
N ARG A 129 -4.24 -9.45 -15.35
CA ARG A 129 -3.74 -10.32 -14.28
C ARG A 129 -2.24 -10.15 -14.08
N VAL A 130 -1.47 -10.24 -15.16
CA VAL A 130 -0.01 -10.13 -15.13
C VAL A 130 0.42 -8.73 -14.68
N LEU A 131 -0.17 -7.69 -15.25
CA LEU A 131 0.14 -6.29 -14.91
C LEU A 131 -0.11 -5.97 -13.43
N PHE A 132 -1.24 -6.42 -12.89
CA PHE A 132 -1.56 -6.25 -11.47
C PHE A 132 -0.90 -7.31 -10.57
N LYS A 133 -0.10 -8.25 -11.15
CA LYS A 133 0.65 -9.28 -10.43
C LYS A 133 -0.24 -10.09 -9.48
N ILE A 134 -1.33 -10.57 -10.03
CA ILE A 134 -2.27 -11.42 -9.32
C ILE A 134 -1.87 -12.88 -9.57
N ASP A 135 -1.70 -13.64 -8.50
CA ASP A 135 -1.45 -15.08 -8.59
C ASP A 135 -2.56 -15.77 -9.39
N LYS A 136 -2.18 -16.73 -10.24
CA LYS A 136 -3.10 -17.41 -11.17
C LYS A 136 -4.22 -18.15 -10.44
N ASP A 137 -3.90 -18.86 -9.37
CA ASP A 137 -4.90 -19.62 -8.61
C ASP A 137 -5.84 -18.70 -7.82
N ARG A 138 -5.32 -17.56 -7.36
CA ARG A 138 -6.15 -16.54 -6.70
C ARG A 138 -7.05 -15.80 -7.69
N TYR A 139 -6.59 -15.57 -8.91
CA TYR A 139 -7.38 -14.92 -9.96
C TYR A 139 -8.67 -15.69 -10.30
N GLU A 140 -8.66 -17.01 -10.16
CA GLU A 140 -9.84 -17.87 -10.35
C GLU A 140 -10.79 -17.89 -9.12
N ARG A 141 -10.47 -17.14 -8.05
CA ARG A 141 -11.29 -17.07 -6.83
C ARG A 141 -12.17 -15.81 -6.83
N PRO A 142 -13.25 -15.80 -6.05
CA PRO A 142 -13.98 -14.58 -5.73
C PRO A 142 -13.09 -13.58 -4.98
N LEU A 143 -13.44 -12.30 -5.06
CA LEU A 143 -12.66 -11.23 -4.41
C LEU A 143 -12.42 -11.48 -2.90
N SER A 144 -13.40 -12.09 -2.20
CA SER A 144 -13.26 -12.48 -0.79
C SER A 144 -12.18 -13.51 -0.51
N GLY A 145 -11.71 -14.23 -1.53
CA GLY A 145 -10.63 -15.22 -1.42
C GLY A 145 -9.24 -14.70 -1.80
N MET A 146 -9.10 -13.39 -2.04
CA MET A 146 -7.85 -12.80 -2.52
C MET A 146 -6.81 -12.52 -1.42
N GLY A 147 -7.23 -12.51 -0.14
CA GLY A 147 -6.32 -12.16 0.94
C GLY A 147 -5.68 -10.78 0.73
N ASN A 148 -4.36 -10.68 0.87
CA ASN A 148 -3.62 -9.43 0.74
C ASN A 148 -3.61 -8.87 -0.70
N GLU A 149 -3.88 -9.69 -1.72
CA GLU A 149 -3.94 -9.23 -3.13
C GLU A 149 -5.27 -8.56 -3.50
N ILE A 150 -6.15 -8.34 -2.53
CA ILE A 150 -7.48 -7.78 -2.76
C ILE A 150 -7.45 -6.43 -3.50
N PHE A 151 -6.46 -5.58 -3.21
CA PHE A 151 -6.31 -4.27 -3.86
C PHE A 151 -5.89 -4.41 -5.33
N LYS A 152 -5.02 -5.37 -5.63
CA LYS A 152 -4.61 -5.71 -7.00
C LYS A 152 -5.83 -6.16 -7.83
N ALA A 153 -6.63 -7.05 -7.25
CA ALA A 153 -7.85 -7.55 -7.89
C ALA A 153 -8.89 -6.43 -8.11
N MET A 154 -9.10 -5.56 -7.11
CA MET A 154 -9.98 -4.40 -7.26
C MET A 154 -9.49 -3.44 -8.34
N GLY A 155 -8.18 -3.20 -8.43
CA GLY A 155 -7.56 -2.40 -9.48
C GLY A 155 -7.87 -2.97 -10.87
N ALA A 156 -7.62 -4.27 -11.08
CA ALA A 156 -7.88 -4.95 -12.35
C ALA A 156 -9.38 -4.89 -12.74
N ILE A 157 -10.28 -5.14 -11.78
CA ILE A 157 -11.74 -5.04 -12.01
C ILE A 157 -12.12 -3.59 -12.34
N GLY A 158 -11.62 -2.60 -11.60
CA GLY A 158 -11.93 -1.19 -11.86
C GLY A 158 -11.48 -0.73 -13.24
N VAL A 159 -10.30 -1.17 -13.70
CA VAL A 159 -9.83 -0.90 -15.08
C VAL A 159 -10.73 -1.56 -16.11
N ALA A 160 -11.14 -2.81 -15.91
CA ALA A 160 -12.09 -3.50 -16.78
C ALA A 160 -13.47 -2.82 -16.82
N GLU A 161 -13.84 -2.10 -15.76
CA GLU A 161 -15.05 -1.30 -15.66
C GLU A 161 -14.91 0.14 -16.17
N ASP A 162 -13.87 0.40 -16.96
CA ASP A 162 -13.54 1.71 -17.58
C ASP A 162 -13.41 2.87 -16.59
N LYS A 163 -12.84 2.59 -15.40
CA LYS A 163 -12.57 3.63 -14.42
C LYS A 163 -11.24 4.34 -14.73
N ASP A 164 -11.19 5.64 -14.45
CA ASP A 164 -10.03 6.48 -14.68
C ASP A 164 -9.35 6.96 -13.38
N ILE A 165 -10.13 7.07 -12.27
CA ILE A 165 -9.70 7.60 -10.98
C ILE A 165 -9.94 6.54 -9.92
N PHE A 166 -8.90 6.18 -9.21
CA PHE A 166 -8.92 5.15 -8.17
C PHE A 166 -8.62 5.78 -6.82
N CYS A 167 -9.65 5.83 -5.98
CA CYS A 167 -9.57 6.41 -4.64
C CYS A 167 -9.39 5.30 -3.61
N PHE A 168 -8.24 5.28 -2.96
CA PHE A 168 -7.96 4.32 -1.89
C PHE A 168 -8.59 4.80 -0.58
N PRO A 169 -9.02 3.87 0.29
CA PRO A 169 -9.43 4.22 1.64
C PRO A 169 -8.23 4.74 2.42
N TRP A 170 -8.47 5.68 3.34
CA TRP A 170 -7.42 6.14 4.24
C TRP A 170 -6.87 4.96 5.06
N GLN A 171 -5.56 4.92 5.23
CA GLN A 171 -4.87 3.88 5.99
C GLN A 171 -4.10 4.51 7.15
N SER A 172 -4.37 4.02 8.37
CA SER A 172 -3.52 4.34 9.52
C SER A 172 -2.11 3.76 9.33
N ARG A 173 -1.16 4.25 10.15
CA ARG A 173 0.22 3.76 10.14
C ARG A 173 0.29 2.25 10.32
N GLU A 174 -0.47 1.70 11.27
CA GLU A 174 -0.50 0.26 11.57
C GLU A 174 -1.04 -0.57 10.41
N ARG A 175 -2.05 -0.05 9.69
CA ARG A 175 -2.63 -0.74 8.52
C ARG A 175 -1.73 -0.66 7.30
N CYS A 176 -1.02 0.46 7.11
CA CYS A 176 -0.03 0.58 6.05
C CYS A 176 1.02 -0.52 6.17
N ALA A 177 1.41 -0.88 7.39
CA ALA A 177 2.38 -1.94 7.65
C ALA A 177 2.03 -3.27 6.96
N GLY A 178 0.75 -3.65 6.92
CA GLY A 178 0.31 -4.92 6.32
C GLY A 178 0.00 -4.87 4.82
N TYR A 179 -0.28 -3.68 4.26
CA TYR A 179 -0.82 -3.57 2.89
C TYR A 179 -0.05 -2.65 1.95
N HIS A 180 0.97 -1.93 2.44
CA HIS A 180 1.65 -0.90 1.65
C HIS A 180 2.20 -1.41 0.31
N LEU A 181 2.78 -2.60 0.27
CA LEU A 181 3.30 -3.19 -0.96
C LEU A 181 2.19 -3.44 -1.97
N HIS A 182 1.06 -3.98 -1.53
CA HIS A 182 -0.08 -4.24 -2.41
C HIS A 182 -0.71 -2.94 -2.92
N PHE A 183 -0.74 -1.89 -2.10
CA PHE A 183 -1.17 -0.56 -2.53
C PHE A 183 -0.22 0.01 -3.57
N SER A 184 1.09 -0.01 -3.29
CA SER A 184 2.10 0.51 -4.20
C SER A 184 2.07 -0.20 -5.54
N GLN A 185 2.09 -1.54 -5.55
CA GLN A 185 2.01 -2.32 -6.78
C GLN A 185 0.72 -2.08 -7.57
N THR A 186 -0.41 -1.95 -6.87
CA THR A 186 -1.68 -1.61 -7.52
C THR A 186 -1.61 -0.22 -8.15
N ALA A 187 -1.06 0.75 -7.44
CA ALA A 187 -0.94 2.12 -7.93
C ALA A 187 0.06 2.23 -9.09
N ASP A 188 1.15 1.43 -9.09
CA ASP A 188 2.10 1.34 -10.20
C ASP A 188 1.42 0.79 -11.47
N ALA A 189 0.67 -0.30 -11.34
CA ALA A 189 -0.10 -0.86 -12.44
C ALA A 189 -1.13 0.13 -13.01
N LEU A 190 -1.82 0.86 -12.13
CA LEU A 190 -2.75 1.92 -12.54
C LEU A 190 -2.03 3.05 -13.26
N ALA A 191 -0.85 3.46 -12.78
CA ALA A 191 -0.03 4.51 -13.39
C ALA A 191 0.44 4.10 -14.81
N GLU A 192 0.87 2.85 -14.99
CA GLU A 192 1.28 2.29 -16.27
C GLU A 192 0.13 2.31 -17.30
N LEU A 193 -1.10 2.11 -16.82
CA LEU A 193 -2.32 2.24 -17.66
C LEU A 193 -2.78 3.69 -17.85
N GLY A 194 -2.04 4.67 -17.36
CA GLY A 194 -2.39 6.08 -17.48
C GLY A 194 -3.58 6.48 -16.61
N LYS A 195 -3.82 5.80 -15.49
CA LYS A 195 -4.89 6.08 -14.53
C LYS A 195 -4.39 6.98 -13.40
N ILE A 196 -5.32 7.60 -12.67
CA ILE A 196 -5.06 8.43 -11.48
C ILE A 196 -5.32 7.56 -10.25
N ALA A 197 -4.32 7.36 -9.40
CA ALA A 197 -4.46 6.73 -8.09
C ALA A 197 -4.29 7.78 -6.99
N VAL A 198 -5.28 7.90 -6.10
CA VAL A 198 -5.27 8.82 -4.95
C VAL A 198 -5.21 7.99 -3.68
N ILE A 199 -4.15 8.17 -2.90
CA ILE A 199 -3.79 7.31 -1.77
C ILE A 199 -3.60 8.17 -0.52
N PRO A 200 -4.64 8.34 0.32
CA PRO A 200 -4.55 9.05 1.58
C PRO A 200 -3.97 8.14 2.68
N LEU A 201 -2.92 8.59 3.34
CA LEU A 201 -2.19 7.83 4.35
C LEU A 201 -1.99 8.65 5.62
N GLY A 202 -2.27 8.03 6.75
CA GLY A 202 -1.90 8.54 8.07
C GLY A 202 -0.42 8.28 8.41
N LEU A 203 0.46 8.63 7.49
CA LEU A 203 1.91 8.55 7.64
C LEU A 203 2.49 9.95 7.53
N ASP A 204 3.59 10.17 8.22
CA ASP A 204 4.42 11.34 7.98
C ASP A 204 5.02 11.28 6.57
N VAL A 205 5.29 12.44 5.99
CA VAL A 205 6.07 12.52 4.75
C VAL A 205 7.38 11.76 4.98
N PRO A 206 7.76 10.83 4.08
CA PRO A 206 9.00 10.09 4.25
C PRO A 206 10.16 11.06 4.42
N GLU A 207 10.80 11.01 5.58
CA GLU A 207 12.05 11.73 5.79
C GLU A 207 13.12 11.17 4.86
N ALA A 208 14.16 11.96 4.63
CA ALA A 208 15.36 11.50 3.96
C ALA A 208 15.88 10.20 4.60
N GLU A 209 16.51 9.34 3.78
CA GLU A 209 17.08 8.05 4.19
C GLU A 209 17.76 8.17 5.56
N SER A 210 17.41 7.28 6.49
CA SER A 210 18.01 7.29 7.83
C SER A 210 19.52 7.13 7.70
N GLU A 211 20.29 8.02 8.33
CA GLU A 211 21.75 7.90 8.38
C GLU A 211 22.18 6.52 8.89
N VAL A 212 21.42 5.96 9.84
CA VAL A 212 21.63 4.63 10.40
C VAL A 212 21.52 3.53 9.33
N LEU A 213 20.56 3.64 8.39
CA LEU A 213 20.43 2.68 7.29
C LEU A 213 21.51 2.86 6.23
N SER A 214 22.10 4.05 6.10
CA SER A 214 23.23 4.27 5.20
C SER A 214 24.47 3.50 5.62
N GLU A 215 24.64 3.23 6.91
CA GLU A 215 25.73 2.41 7.47
C GLU A 215 25.55 0.91 7.22
N SER A 216 24.37 0.48 6.80
CA SER A 216 24.07 -0.92 6.54
C SER A 216 25.01 -1.51 5.49
N LYS A 217 25.53 -2.70 5.77
CA LYS A 217 26.35 -3.52 4.84
C LYS A 217 25.62 -4.80 4.44
N MET A 218 24.35 -4.67 4.14
CA MET A 218 23.54 -5.80 3.68
C MET A 218 23.56 -5.89 2.17
N TYR A 219 23.91 -7.07 1.69
CA TYR A 219 23.97 -7.37 0.26
C TYR A 219 23.15 -8.60 -0.08
N VAL A 220 22.57 -8.59 -1.24
CA VAL A 220 21.97 -9.77 -1.82
C VAL A 220 23.06 -10.79 -2.13
N SER A 221 23.02 -11.94 -1.46
CA SER A 221 23.97 -13.03 -1.69
C SER A 221 23.45 -14.08 -2.66
N ASP A 222 22.12 -14.22 -2.79
CA ASP A 222 21.47 -15.16 -3.69
C ASP A 222 20.02 -14.75 -3.96
N VAL A 223 19.47 -15.17 -5.12
CA VAL A 223 18.06 -14.92 -5.50
C VAL A 223 17.50 -16.22 -6.06
N ARG A 224 16.35 -16.66 -5.55
CA ARG A 224 15.73 -17.95 -5.86
C ARG A 224 14.25 -17.82 -6.16
N ASN A 225 13.70 -18.89 -6.74
CA ASN A 225 12.25 -19.10 -6.85
C ASN A 225 11.49 -17.95 -7.52
N TYR A 226 11.98 -17.46 -8.67
CA TYR A 226 11.23 -16.49 -9.44
C TYR A 226 9.87 -17.04 -9.88
N SER A 227 8.80 -16.32 -9.50
CA SER A 227 7.46 -16.59 -9.98
C SER A 227 7.17 -15.87 -11.32
N GLU A 228 6.09 -16.27 -12.00
CA GLU A 228 5.62 -15.58 -13.22
C GLU A 228 5.28 -14.10 -12.99
N ILE A 229 4.95 -13.74 -11.75
CA ILE A 229 4.58 -12.37 -11.35
C ILE A 229 5.78 -11.58 -10.79
N GLY A 230 6.99 -12.14 -10.88
CA GLY A 230 8.23 -11.47 -10.48
C GLY A 230 8.58 -11.57 -9.00
N ASP A 231 7.80 -12.31 -8.21
CA ASP A 231 8.14 -12.56 -6.80
C ASP A 231 9.31 -13.52 -6.70
N CYS A 232 10.17 -13.32 -5.71
CA CYS A 232 11.31 -14.21 -5.49
C CYS A 232 11.74 -14.24 -4.02
N ASP A 233 12.56 -15.24 -3.70
CA ASP A 233 13.26 -15.35 -2.43
C ASP A 233 14.63 -14.68 -2.56
N VAL A 234 14.93 -13.76 -1.67
CA VAL A 234 16.19 -13.04 -1.64
C VAL A 234 16.97 -13.41 -0.38
N ILE A 235 18.16 -13.96 -0.56
CA ILE A 235 19.08 -14.22 0.55
C ILE A 235 19.94 -12.98 0.76
N VAL A 236 19.82 -12.40 1.94
CA VAL A 236 20.52 -11.18 2.34
C VAL A 236 21.56 -11.51 3.40
N SER A 237 22.74 -10.99 3.27
CA SER A 237 23.84 -11.24 4.23
C SER A 237 24.69 -10.00 4.45
N ASP A 238 25.21 -9.87 5.67
CA ASP A 238 26.30 -8.92 6.02
C ASP A 238 27.68 -9.61 6.06
N GLY A 239 27.74 -10.87 5.60
CA GLY A 239 28.93 -11.74 5.68
C GLY A 239 28.99 -12.61 6.93
N LYS A 240 28.26 -12.29 7.99
CA LYS A 240 28.17 -13.06 9.23
C LYS A 240 26.77 -13.58 9.51
N TYR A 241 25.78 -12.74 9.34
CA TYR A 241 24.36 -13.07 9.50
C TYR A 241 23.68 -13.14 8.16
N THR A 242 22.77 -14.09 8.00
CA THR A 242 22.07 -14.32 6.73
C THR A 242 20.60 -14.57 7.01
N VAL A 243 19.75 -13.87 6.26
CA VAL A 243 18.31 -14.03 6.32
C VAL A 243 17.72 -14.23 4.92
N CYS A 244 16.61 -14.97 4.85
CA CYS A 244 15.80 -15.08 3.63
C CYS A 244 14.63 -14.11 3.71
N CYS A 245 14.51 -13.27 2.72
CA CYS A 245 13.45 -12.27 2.61
C CYS A 245 12.59 -12.56 1.40
N TYR A 246 11.29 -12.32 1.52
CA TYR A 246 10.40 -12.29 0.39
C TYR A 246 10.56 -10.98 -0.39
N CYS A 247 10.61 -11.07 -1.71
CA CYS A 247 10.67 -9.92 -2.58
C CYS A 247 9.45 -9.92 -3.51
N TYR A 248 8.72 -8.81 -3.47
CA TYR A 248 7.62 -8.58 -4.39
C TYR A 248 8.14 -7.86 -5.63
N ASP A 249 8.09 -8.54 -6.78
CA ASP A 249 8.19 -7.92 -8.10
C ASP A 249 9.33 -6.92 -8.32
N ARG A 250 10.49 -7.26 -7.91
CA ARG A 250 11.67 -6.47 -8.20
C ARG A 250 12.71 -7.31 -8.90
N LYS A 251 13.28 -6.77 -9.97
CA LYS A 251 14.52 -7.31 -10.51
C LYS A 251 15.65 -6.98 -9.55
N ILE A 252 16.07 -7.97 -8.80
CA ILE A 252 17.17 -7.86 -7.84
C ILE A 252 18.36 -8.63 -8.38
N SER A 253 19.54 -8.05 -8.16
CA SER A 253 20.81 -8.64 -8.56
C SER A 253 21.65 -9.03 -7.35
N VAL A 254 22.39 -10.14 -7.45
CA VAL A 254 23.40 -10.51 -6.45
C VAL A 254 24.43 -9.39 -6.34
N GLY A 255 24.80 -9.05 -5.12
CA GLY A 255 25.69 -7.93 -4.80
C GLY A 255 25.01 -6.58 -4.63
N GLU A 256 23.70 -6.49 -4.89
CA GLU A 256 22.92 -5.27 -4.65
C GLU A 256 22.79 -5.00 -3.16
N LYS A 257 22.96 -3.73 -2.76
CA LYS A 257 22.71 -3.28 -1.39
C LYS A 257 21.22 -3.07 -1.19
N ILE A 258 20.66 -3.66 -0.15
CA ILE A 258 19.22 -3.58 0.14
C ILE A 258 18.96 -3.40 1.64
N ASN A 259 17.73 -3.03 1.96
CA ASN A 259 17.23 -2.93 3.33
C ASN A 259 16.21 -4.05 3.61
N VAL A 260 16.19 -4.54 4.85
CA VAL A 260 15.27 -5.60 5.31
C VAL A 260 14.15 -4.98 6.12
N LEU A 261 12.93 -5.40 5.82
CA LEU A 261 11.70 -5.01 6.50
C LEU A 261 11.13 -6.22 7.25
N CYS A 262 10.84 -6.03 8.53
CA CYS A 262 10.02 -6.94 9.30
C CYS A 262 8.57 -6.44 9.28
N GLY A 263 7.75 -7.10 8.46
CA GLY A 263 6.34 -6.73 8.25
C GLY A 263 5.43 -7.13 9.40
N ASP A 264 5.80 -8.18 10.13
CA ASP A 264 5.03 -8.71 11.24
C ASP A 264 5.96 -9.18 12.36
N VAL A 265 5.79 -8.61 13.54
CA VAL A 265 6.43 -9.06 14.77
C VAL A 265 5.49 -10.03 15.44
N SER A 266 5.83 -11.32 15.39
CA SER A 266 4.98 -12.43 15.82
C SER A 266 5.11 -12.77 17.33
N SER A 267 5.90 -12.01 18.08
CA SER A 267 6.06 -12.14 19.53
C SER A 267 6.18 -10.76 20.19
N ASP A 268 6.01 -10.74 21.51
CA ASP A 268 6.36 -9.56 22.28
C ASP A 268 7.83 -9.21 22.11
N ILE A 269 8.12 -7.89 22.01
CA ILE A 269 9.49 -7.38 22.01
C ILE A 269 9.94 -7.24 23.45
N ILE A 270 10.99 -8.00 23.84
CA ILE A 270 11.46 -8.07 25.22
C ILE A 270 12.90 -7.51 25.31
N LYS A 271 13.19 -6.72 26.34
CA LYS A 271 14.55 -6.28 26.63
C LYS A 271 15.40 -7.46 27.06
N SER A 272 16.59 -7.59 26.48
CA SER A 272 17.54 -8.66 26.77
C SER A 272 18.72 -8.14 27.59
N GLU A 273 19.08 -8.86 28.66
CA GLU A 273 20.31 -8.60 29.39
C GLU A 273 21.56 -9.11 28.64
N LYS A 274 21.38 -10.09 27.75
CA LYS A 274 22.46 -10.63 26.93
C LYS A 274 22.70 -9.68 25.75
N ARG A 275 23.96 -9.27 25.62
CA ARG A 275 24.42 -8.39 24.54
C ARG A 275 25.03 -9.19 23.37
N GLU A 276 24.29 -10.18 22.90
CA GLU A 276 24.71 -11.06 21.82
C GLU A 276 23.75 -10.96 20.65
N PHE A 277 24.28 -10.88 19.44
CA PHE A 277 23.45 -10.90 18.24
C PHE A 277 23.14 -12.32 17.81
N SER A 278 21.89 -12.58 17.45
CA SER A 278 21.47 -13.81 16.77
C SER A 278 20.38 -13.56 15.74
N ALA A 279 20.35 -14.41 14.71
CA ALA A 279 19.28 -14.50 13.74
C ALA A 279 19.06 -16.00 13.49
N GLU A 280 18.04 -16.56 14.13
CA GLU A 280 17.72 -17.98 14.08
C GLU A 280 16.50 -18.20 13.20
N LYS A 281 16.66 -19.02 12.15
CA LYS A 281 15.56 -19.37 11.28
C LYS A 281 14.57 -20.26 12.00
N LEU A 282 13.29 -19.93 11.91
CA LEU A 282 12.18 -20.73 12.41
C LEU A 282 11.66 -21.70 11.33
N SER A 283 10.56 -22.40 11.61
CA SER A 283 9.99 -23.41 10.70
C SER A 283 9.45 -22.84 9.39
N GLU A 284 8.91 -21.64 9.44
CA GLU A 284 8.37 -20.96 8.26
C GLU A 284 9.48 -20.36 7.39
N PRO A 285 9.30 -20.26 6.06
CA PRO A 285 10.38 -19.87 5.12
C PRO A 285 11.06 -18.54 5.44
N TYR A 286 10.28 -17.54 5.88
CA TYR A 286 10.75 -16.16 6.12
C TYR A 286 10.68 -15.75 7.58
N ALA A 287 10.44 -16.72 8.49
CA ALA A 287 10.30 -16.49 9.91
C ALA A 287 11.63 -16.67 10.64
N TYR A 288 11.91 -15.73 11.56
CA TYR A 288 13.15 -15.68 12.32
C TYR A 288 12.90 -15.25 13.76
N SER A 289 13.74 -15.74 14.67
CA SER A 289 13.92 -15.18 16.01
C SER A 289 15.22 -14.39 16.04
N PHE A 290 15.16 -13.19 16.61
CA PHE A 290 16.29 -12.28 16.66
C PHE A 290 16.68 -11.90 18.08
N SER A 291 17.99 -11.84 18.33
CA SER A 291 18.56 -11.00 19.38
C SER A 291 19.29 -9.85 18.69
N ALA A 292 18.75 -8.65 18.84
CA ALA A 292 19.12 -7.47 18.07
C ALA A 292 19.36 -6.27 18.99
N GLN A 293 20.13 -5.29 18.52
CA GLN A 293 20.31 -4.02 19.21
C GLN A 293 19.43 -2.95 18.57
N VAL A 294 18.76 -2.13 19.37
CA VAL A 294 18.03 -0.94 18.91
C VAL A 294 19.04 0.05 18.33
N ALA A 295 18.95 0.31 17.04
CA ALA A 295 19.82 1.22 16.32
C ALA A 295 19.22 2.64 16.20
N ASP A 296 17.90 2.69 15.97
CA ASP A 296 17.10 3.92 15.95
C ASP A 296 15.69 3.59 16.44
N ARG A 297 15.39 3.94 17.70
CA ARG A 297 14.11 3.67 18.33
C ARG A 297 12.96 4.38 17.62
N ASP A 298 13.14 5.66 17.32
CA ASP A 298 12.07 6.52 16.82
C ASP A 298 11.62 6.08 15.41
N ARG A 299 12.54 5.48 14.65
CA ARG A 299 12.28 4.88 13.33
C ARG A 299 12.08 3.37 13.36
N SER A 300 12.12 2.78 14.57
CA SER A 300 11.96 1.33 14.77
C SER A 300 12.97 0.50 13.98
N ILE A 301 14.23 0.95 13.97
CA ILE A 301 15.33 0.25 13.31
C ILE A 301 16.14 -0.50 14.35
N VAL A 302 16.34 -1.79 14.11
CA VAL A 302 17.21 -2.66 14.91
C VAL A 302 18.33 -3.22 14.04
N ARG A 303 19.41 -3.69 14.67
CA ARG A 303 20.49 -4.35 13.96
C ARG A 303 20.91 -5.67 14.59
N VAL A 304 21.32 -6.59 13.74
CA VAL A 304 21.99 -7.84 14.10
C VAL A 304 23.36 -7.84 13.41
N GLY A 305 24.39 -7.41 14.11
CA GLY A 305 25.68 -7.10 13.49
C GLY A 305 25.56 -5.88 12.56
N ASN A 306 25.83 -6.07 11.26
CA ASN A 306 25.62 -5.05 10.22
C ASN A 306 24.34 -5.28 9.41
N LEU A 307 23.52 -6.23 9.82
CA LEU A 307 22.21 -6.49 9.24
C LEU A 307 21.19 -5.59 9.94
N PHE A 308 20.75 -4.54 9.25
CA PHE A 308 19.77 -3.61 9.78
C PHE A 308 18.37 -4.02 9.31
N ILE A 309 17.44 -4.03 10.25
CA ILE A 309 16.05 -4.45 10.02
C ILE A 309 15.14 -3.32 10.49
N ARG A 310 14.28 -2.82 9.63
CA ARG A 310 13.21 -1.92 10.02
C ARG A 310 12.01 -2.72 10.46
N LEU A 311 11.50 -2.43 11.66
CA LEU A 311 10.27 -3.00 12.16
C LEU A 311 9.11 -2.09 11.74
N LEU A 312 8.03 -2.67 11.22
CA LEU A 312 6.79 -1.92 11.01
C LEU A 312 6.04 -1.65 12.32
N ALA A 313 6.22 -2.51 13.32
CA ALA A 313 5.76 -2.24 14.67
C ALA A 313 6.60 -1.13 15.31
N SER A 314 5.94 -0.15 15.94
CA SER A 314 6.64 0.89 16.69
C SER A 314 7.31 0.29 17.94
N LEU A 315 8.56 0.65 18.17
CA LEU A 315 9.23 0.30 19.41
C LEU A 315 8.66 1.12 20.58
N SER A 316 8.46 0.45 21.73
CA SER A 316 8.01 1.11 22.95
C SER A 316 9.01 2.19 23.41
N LEU A 317 8.50 3.21 24.09
CA LEU A 317 9.31 4.25 24.75
C LEU A 317 10.21 3.70 25.87
N ASP A 318 9.97 2.46 26.32
CA ASP A 318 10.79 1.78 27.33
C ASP A 318 12.15 1.31 26.80
N PHE A 319 12.36 1.36 25.47
CA PHE A 319 13.61 1.00 24.85
C PHE A 319 14.43 2.26 24.52
N ASP A 320 15.73 2.17 24.73
CA ASP A 320 16.70 3.20 24.32
C ASP A 320 17.57 2.69 23.17
N ASN A 321 18.14 3.62 22.40
CA ASN A 321 19.15 3.28 21.41
C ASN A 321 20.35 2.60 22.10
N GLY A 322 20.74 1.45 21.58
CA GLY A 322 21.79 0.62 22.18
C GLY A 322 21.27 -0.54 23.03
N ASP A 323 20.00 -0.56 23.42
CA ASP A 323 19.39 -1.69 24.12
C ASP A 323 19.38 -2.94 23.25
N PHE A 324 19.58 -4.09 23.87
CA PHE A 324 19.38 -5.38 23.23
C PHE A 324 17.94 -5.85 23.47
N ILE A 325 17.32 -6.35 22.43
CA ILE A 325 15.93 -6.85 22.43
C ILE A 325 15.86 -8.22 21.78
N ILE A 326 14.88 -9.01 22.19
CA ILE A 326 14.53 -10.28 21.57
C ILE A 326 13.13 -10.15 21.01
N PHE A 327 12.96 -10.58 19.76
CA PHE A 327 11.65 -10.65 19.09
C PHE A 327 11.66 -11.74 18.03
N SER A 328 10.48 -12.13 17.58
CA SER A 328 10.29 -13.03 16.44
C SER A 328 9.50 -12.35 15.34
N SER A 329 9.86 -12.66 14.11
CA SER A 329 9.16 -12.22 12.91
C SER A 329 8.57 -13.41 12.19
N SER A 330 7.34 -13.31 11.72
CA SER A 330 6.72 -14.32 10.86
C SER A 330 7.13 -14.15 9.40
N GLN A 331 7.51 -12.93 8.99
CA GLN A 331 7.86 -12.63 7.61
C GLN A 331 8.85 -11.48 7.49
N LEU A 332 9.94 -11.74 6.81
CA LEU A 332 10.86 -10.72 6.35
C LEU A 332 10.65 -10.43 4.88
N SER A 333 10.75 -9.17 4.51
CA SER A 333 10.74 -8.71 3.12
C SER A 333 11.88 -7.73 2.88
N ILE A 334 12.19 -7.48 1.62
CA ILE A 334 13.10 -6.40 1.24
C ILE A 334 12.31 -5.14 0.95
N PHE A 335 12.88 -3.98 1.23
CA PHE A 335 12.25 -2.71 0.90
C PHE A 335 13.28 -1.65 0.48
N GLU A 336 12.82 -0.67 -0.28
CA GLU A 336 13.54 0.55 -0.55
C GLU A 336 12.99 1.67 0.34
N ASP A 337 13.89 2.34 1.08
CA ASP A 337 13.51 3.39 2.05
C ASP A 337 12.77 4.58 1.38
N LYS A 338 12.97 4.76 0.08
CA LYS A 338 12.35 5.85 -0.69
C LYS A 338 10.94 5.56 -1.20
N ARG A 339 10.40 4.35 -0.97
CA ARG A 339 9.14 3.90 -1.60
C ARG A 339 8.20 3.25 -0.61
N TYR A 340 7.76 3.98 0.40
CA TYR A 340 6.53 3.55 1.05
C TYR A 340 5.34 3.70 0.08
N PHE A 341 5.44 4.60 -0.88
CA PHE A 341 4.48 4.79 -2.00
C PHE A 341 5.13 5.51 -3.17
#